data_ac31011881dfba6f27dd755b6d3718ac
#
_entry.id   ac31011881dfba6f27dd755b6d3718ac
#
_cell.length_a   1.000
_cell.length_b   1.000
_cell.length_c   1.000
_cell.angle_alpha   90.00
_cell.angle_beta   90.00
_cell.angle_gamma   90.00
#
_symmetry.space_group_name_H-M   'P 1'
#
loop_
_entity.id
_entity.type
_entity.pdbx_description
1 polymer ?
#
loop_
_entity_poly.entity_id
_entity_poly.type
_entity_poly.pdbx_seq_one_letter_code
_entity_poly.pdbx_strand_id
1 'polypeptide(L)'
;MTSHTAPLNAAQVTKLRAVLEGQGFEFVAKEYTIFSAKKGKLNVSVYEKGPKVLIQGKDTEDFIRFTLEPEVTGEAKLGYEEIADPEHFSPHFGIDESGKGDFFGPLCIAGVYTDAEITRHLIKAGIMDSKRVTSAAAIRKLAAVIKATPGIAFDVIALRPEKYNELYATFKNLNRMLAWGHATVIDELARQKPDCPRALSDQFARADVLQTALKKKNICLKLDQRTKGESDTAVAAASILARERFIDWMDAATKKAGFTIPLGCSSQVVDAGKKLVAAHGSEVLGKFAKLHFKTTQQVTGELF
;
A
#
# COMPACT_ATOMS: atom_id res chain seq x y z
N MET A 1 3.30 20.43 -2.28
CA MET A 1 4.16 19.45 -2.95
C MET A 1 5.56 20.02 -3.09
N THR A 2 6.61 19.29 -2.67
CA THR A 2 8.01 19.78 -2.70
C THR A 2 8.80 19.25 -3.90
N SER A 3 8.31 18.21 -4.57
CA SER A 3 8.88 17.67 -5.80
C SER A 3 7.83 16.95 -6.65
N HIS A 4 8.02 16.98 -7.97
CA HIS A 4 7.18 16.29 -8.95
C HIS A 4 8.05 15.73 -10.07
N THR A 5 7.70 14.55 -10.59
CA THR A 5 8.37 13.92 -11.74
C THR A 5 7.34 13.47 -12.75
N ALA A 6 7.54 13.84 -14.02
CA ALA A 6 6.68 13.41 -15.12
C ALA A 6 7.52 12.99 -16.34
N PRO A 7 7.10 11.99 -17.13
CA PRO A 7 7.70 11.67 -18.41
C PRO A 7 7.36 12.78 -19.41
N LEU A 8 8.28 13.06 -20.34
CA LEU A 8 8.08 13.98 -21.44
C LEU A 8 8.49 13.29 -22.76
N ASN A 9 7.85 13.65 -23.85
CA ASN A 9 8.35 13.34 -25.19
C ASN A 9 9.30 14.45 -25.71
N ALA A 10 9.99 14.21 -26.82
CA ALA A 10 10.97 15.15 -27.37
C ALA A 10 10.38 16.54 -27.69
N ALA A 11 9.16 16.60 -28.23
CA ALA A 11 8.48 17.87 -28.53
C ALA A 11 8.16 18.65 -27.23
N GLN A 12 7.73 17.94 -26.18
CA GLN A 12 7.45 18.54 -24.86
C GLN A 12 8.72 19.03 -24.19
N VAL A 13 9.85 18.35 -24.35
CA VAL A 13 11.15 18.80 -23.82
C VAL A 13 11.56 20.13 -24.49
N THR A 14 11.46 20.22 -25.83
CA THR A 14 11.74 21.45 -26.57
C THR A 14 10.83 22.59 -26.15
N LYS A 15 9.53 22.30 -26.01
CA LYS A 15 8.52 23.28 -25.60
C LYS A 15 8.75 23.78 -24.17
N LEU A 16 9.06 22.87 -23.25
CA LEU A 16 9.38 23.23 -21.86
C LEU A 16 10.57 24.15 -21.78
N ARG A 17 11.64 23.88 -22.55
CA ARG A 17 12.81 24.75 -22.61
C ARG A 17 12.45 26.16 -23.06
N ALA A 18 11.70 26.31 -24.14
CA ALA A 18 11.26 27.61 -24.64
C ALA A 18 10.39 28.38 -23.63
N VAL A 19 9.49 27.68 -22.93
CA VAL A 19 8.66 28.26 -21.86
C VAL A 19 9.53 28.77 -20.71
N LEU A 20 10.50 27.97 -20.25
CA LEU A 20 11.41 28.37 -19.16
C LEU A 20 12.28 29.58 -19.54
N GLU A 21 12.79 29.63 -20.80
CA GLU A 21 13.52 30.76 -21.34
C GLU A 21 12.64 32.02 -21.35
N GLY A 22 11.40 31.92 -21.85
CA GLY A 22 10.43 33.03 -21.86
C GLY A 22 10.02 33.49 -20.48
N GLN A 23 9.99 32.65 -19.49
CA GLN A 23 9.68 32.94 -18.09
C GLN A 23 10.90 33.48 -17.28
N GLY A 24 12.07 33.53 -17.88
CA GLY A 24 13.28 34.09 -17.25
C GLY A 24 13.93 33.13 -16.24
N PHE A 25 13.88 31.83 -16.49
CA PHE A 25 14.66 30.88 -15.71
C PHE A 25 16.14 30.93 -16.11
N GLU A 26 17.02 30.80 -15.13
CA GLU A 26 18.46 30.71 -15.30
C GLU A 26 18.84 29.24 -15.56
N PHE A 27 19.45 28.97 -16.72
CA PHE A 27 19.93 27.61 -17.06
C PHE A 27 21.27 27.35 -16.40
N VAL A 28 21.38 26.18 -15.77
CA VAL A 28 22.57 25.73 -15.06
C VAL A 28 23.02 24.36 -15.57
N ALA A 29 24.31 24.15 -15.70
CA ALA A 29 24.83 22.84 -16.07
C ALA A 29 24.61 21.83 -14.94
N LYS A 30 24.08 20.66 -15.27
CA LYS A 30 23.87 19.54 -14.34
C LYS A 30 24.10 18.24 -15.08
N GLU A 31 24.90 17.35 -14.48
CA GLU A 31 25.21 16.04 -15.09
C GLU A 31 23.96 15.21 -15.36
N TYR A 32 23.98 14.45 -16.43
CA TYR A 32 22.92 13.55 -16.87
C TYR A 32 21.58 14.22 -17.21
N THR A 33 21.60 15.54 -17.48
CA THR A 33 20.39 16.28 -17.87
C THR A 33 20.52 16.85 -19.28
N ILE A 34 19.41 16.84 -20.03
CA ILE A 34 19.27 17.57 -21.30
C ILE A 34 19.37 19.08 -21.01
N PHE A 35 18.76 19.52 -19.91
CA PHE A 35 18.95 20.84 -19.32
C PHE A 35 18.46 20.85 -17.86
N SER A 36 18.96 21.84 -17.11
CA SER A 36 18.47 22.19 -15.79
C SER A 36 18.33 23.70 -15.71
N ALA A 37 17.24 24.16 -15.08
CA ALA A 37 16.95 25.59 -14.95
C ALA A 37 16.40 25.89 -13.56
N LYS A 38 16.67 27.11 -13.06
CA LYS A 38 16.22 27.55 -11.74
C LYS A 38 15.61 28.95 -11.82
N LYS A 39 14.61 29.22 -10.96
CA LYS A 39 14.07 30.54 -10.71
C LYS A 39 13.67 30.64 -9.24
N GLY A 40 14.34 31.49 -8.49
CA GLY A 40 14.16 31.59 -7.05
C GLY A 40 14.45 30.23 -6.34
N LYS A 41 13.43 29.65 -5.70
CA LYS A 41 13.52 28.35 -5.01
C LYS A 41 12.98 27.18 -5.84
N LEU A 42 12.59 27.42 -7.08
CA LEU A 42 12.10 26.39 -8.00
C LEU A 42 13.22 25.92 -8.92
N ASN A 43 13.41 24.59 -8.98
CA ASN A 43 14.36 23.93 -9.88
C ASN A 43 13.63 22.99 -10.81
N VAL A 44 13.94 23.06 -12.11
CA VAL A 44 13.39 22.22 -13.16
C VAL A 44 14.54 21.54 -13.89
N SER A 45 14.62 20.22 -13.84
CA SER A 45 15.68 19.43 -14.49
C SER A 45 15.05 18.39 -15.40
N VAL A 46 15.50 18.28 -16.65
CA VAL A 46 15.08 17.25 -17.60
C VAL A 46 16.24 16.29 -17.81
N TYR A 47 16.04 15.03 -17.48
CA TYR A 47 17.05 13.97 -17.55
C TYR A 47 17.04 13.27 -18.92
N GLU A 48 18.23 12.83 -19.38
CA GLU A 48 18.44 12.21 -20.70
C GLU A 48 17.79 10.83 -20.83
N LYS A 49 17.87 10.00 -19.81
CA LYS A 49 17.34 8.62 -19.81
C LYS A 49 15.81 8.61 -19.70
N GLY A 50 15.15 8.36 -20.86
CA GLY A 50 13.69 8.34 -20.98
C GLY A 50 13.13 9.68 -20.51
N PRO A 51 13.12 10.74 -21.36
CA PRO A 51 13.06 12.12 -20.91
C PRO A 51 12.03 12.31 -19.79
N LYS A 52 12.54 12.65 -18.59
CA LYS A 52 11.73 12.90 -17.40
C LYS A 52 12.06 14.26 -16.86
N VAL A 53 11.04 15.07 -16.63
CA VAL A 53 11.21 16.32 -15.87
C VAL A 53 11.12 16.02 -14.38
N LEU A 54 12.04 16.60 -13.62
CA LEU A 54 11.99 16.71 -12.16
C LEU A 54 11.85 18.18 -11.80
N ILE A 55 10.78 18.52 -11.10
CA ILE A 55 10.48 19.87 -10.60
C ILE A 55 10.55 19.82 -9.09
N GLN A 56 11.32 20.72 -8.47
CA GLN A 56 11.55 20.74 -7.03
C GLN A 56 11.54 22.17 -6.48
N GLY A 57 10.92 22.33 -5.33
CA GLY A 57 10.92 23.62 -4.61
C GLY A 57 9.54 24.01 -4.11
N LYS A 58 9.48 25.23 -3.55
CA LYS A 58 8.26 25.72 -2.88
C LYS A 58 7.08 25.91 -3.85
N ASP A 59 7.36 26.35 -5.07
CA ASP A 59 6.34 26.71 -6.07
C ASP A 59 6.10 25.59 -7.10
N THR A 60 6.48 24.34 -6.78
CA THR A 60 6.34 23.15 -7.65
C THR A 60 4.90 22.96 -8.12
N GLU A 61 3.92 23.09 -7.22
CA GLU A 61 2.51 22.86 -7.50
C GLU A 61 1.94 23.91 -8.47
N ASP A 62 2.26 25.18 -8.21
CA ASP A 62 1.84 26.30 -9.07
C ASP A 62 2.47 26.20 -10.46
N PHE A 63 3.74 25.82 -10.53
CA PHE A 63 4.43 25.60 -11.81
C PHE A 63 3.79 24.46 -12.62
N ILE A 64 3.40 23.36 -11.99
CA ILE A 64 2.72 22.27 -12.68
C ILE A 64 1.38 22.75 -13.22
N ARG A 65 0.55 23.33 -12.36
CA ARG A 65 -0.83 23.76 -12.69
C ARG A 65 -0.88 24.85 -13.77
N PHE A 66 0.03 25.83 -13.69
CA PHE A 66 -0.07 27.02 -14.53
C PHE A 66 0.95 27.08 -15.67
N THR A 67 1.93 26.16 -15.70
CA THR A 67 2.97 26.13 -16.73
C THR A 67 3.12 24.77 -17.37
N LEU A 68 3.49 23.72 -16.61
CA LEU A 68 3.80 22.42 -17.19
C LEU A 68 2.59 21.81 -17.91
N GLU A 69 1.45 21.76 -17.23
CA GLU A 69 0.25 21.13 -17.76
C GLU A 69 -0.37 21.91 -18.94
N PRO A 70 -0.71 23.20 -18.82
CA PRO A 70 -1.36 23.90 -19.90
C PRO A 70 -0.42 24.23 -21.06
N GLU A 71 0.85 24.58 -20.77
CA GLU A 71 1.75 25.06 -21.80
C GLU A 71 2.66 23.98 -22.39
N VAL A 72 2.89 22.85 -21.75
CA VAL A 72 3.87 21.85 -22.19
C VAL A 72 3.22 20.52 -22.51
N THR A 73 2.51 19.91 -21.54
CA THR A 73 1.92 18.58 -21.73
C THR A 73 0.56 18.64 -22.45
N GLY A 74 -0.17 19.74 -22.31
CA GLY A 74 -1.54 19.88 -22.81
C GLY A 74 -2.56 19.02 -22.06
N GLU A 75 -2.17 18.45 -20.91
CA GLU A 75 -3.00 17.60 -20.07
C GLU A 75 -3.12 18.21 -18.69
N ALA A 76 -4.31 18.64 -18.30
CA ALA A 76 -4.60 19.09 -16.95
C ALA A 76 -4.82 17.88 -16.04
N LYS A 77 -3.85 17.56 -15.18
CA LYS A 77 -3.90 16.44 -14.22
C LYS A 77 -4.00 16.94 -12.79
N LEU A 78 -3.18 17.90 -12.43
CA LEU A 78 -3.15 18.43 -11.07
C LEU A 78 -4.39 19.27 -10.75
N GLY A 79 -5.19 18.82 -9.79
CA GLY A 79 -6.46 19.44 -9.41
C GLY A 79 -7.65 19.02 -10.26
N TYR A 80 -7.45 18.10 -11.23
CA TYR A 80 -8.50 17.48 -12.03
C TYR A 80 -8.57 15.96 -11.80
N GLU A 81 -7.83 15.44 -10.82
CA GLU A 81 -7.77 14.01 -10.50
C GLU A 81 -9.17 13.43 -10.23
N GLU A 82 -10.03 14.20 -9.58
CA GLU A 82 -11.41 13.81 -9.27
C GLU A 82 -12.30 13.75 -10.51
N ILE A 83 -12.02 14.58 -11.51
CA ILE A 83 -12.73 14.56 -12.80
C ILE A 83 -12.21 13.42 -13.68
N ALA A 84 -10.90 13.14 -13.61
CA ALA A 84 -10.26 12.09 -14.39
C ALA A 84 -10.56 10.68 -13.86
N ASP A 85 -10.70 10.53 -12.54
CA ASP A 85 -11.07 9.26 -11.87
C ASP A 85 -12.08 9.52 -10.74
N PRO A 86 -13.35 9.78 -11.07
CA PRO A 86 -14.37 10.07 -10.06
C PRO A 86 -14.65 8.88 -9.15
N GLU A 87 -14.40 7.64 -9.59
CA GLU A 87 -14.56 6.45 -8.75
C GLU A 87 -13.56 6.41 -7.59
N HIS A 88 -12.34 6.92 -7.78
CA HIS A 88 -11.31 7.01 -6.75
C HIS A 88 -11.73 7.92 -5.59
N PHE A 89 -12.50 8.97 -5.88
CA PHE A 89 -12.97 9.95 -4.90
C PHE A 89 -14.39 9.66 -4.39
N SER A 90 -15.10 8.70 -4.97
CA SER A 90 -16.41 8.30 -4.49
C SER A 90 -16.31 7.49 -3.19
N PRO A 91 -17.33 7.50 -2.33
CA PRO A 91 -17.36 6.69 -1.10
C PRO A 91 -17.12 5.20 -1.38
N HIS A 92 -16.12 4.62 -0.74
CA HIS A 92 -15.83 3.19 -0.85
C HIS A 92 -14.94 2.66 0.29
N PHE A 93 -14.91 1.35 0.44
CA PHE A 93 -13.97 0.63 1.29
C PHE A 93 -12.79 0.14 0.45
N GLY A 94 -11.56 0.44 0.85
CA GLY A 94 -10.35 -0.20 0.33
C GLY A 94 -9.88 -1.30 1.25
N ILE A 95 -9.56 -2.48 0.72
CA ILE A 95 -9.17 -3.66 1.52
C ILE A 95 -7.84 -4.20 1.02
N ASP A 96 -6.93 -4.51 1.97
CA ASP A 96 -5.65 -5.16 1.65
C ASP A 96 -5.17 -6.02 2.83
N GLU A 97 -4.13 -6.84 2.58
CA GLU A 97 -3.55 -7.73 3.58
C GLU A 97 -2.02 -7.61 3.68
N SER A 98 -1.47 -8.03 4.84
CA SER A 98 -0.03 -8.17 5.08
C SER A 98 0.29 -9.48 5.78
N GLY A 99 1.50 -10.01 5.53
CA GLY A 99 1.96 -11.25 6.14
C GLY A 99 1.57 -12.53 5.41
N LYS A 100 0.91 -12.46 4.25
CA LYS A 100 0.48 -13.62 3.46
C LYS A 100 1.64 -14.50 3.00
N GLY A 101 2.75 -13.87 2.59
CA GLY A 101 3.96 -14.56 2.08
C GLY A 101 4.99 -14.89 3.14
N ASP A 102 4.77 -14.54 4.40
CA ASP A 102 5.71 -14.75 5.48
C ASP A 102 5.40 -16.02 6.27
N PHE A 103 6.41 -16.84 6.49
CA PHE A 103 6.29 -18.05 7.32
C PHE A 103 5.92 -17.69 8.77
N PHE A 104 6.68 -16.77 9.36
CA PHE A 104 6.40 -16.26 10.70
C PHE A 104 5.36 -15.15 10.69
N GLY A 105 4.68 -15.00 11.80
CA GLY A 105 3.78 -13.89 12.05
C GLY A 105 2.33 -14.11 11.59
N PRO A 106 1.48 -13.14 11.87
CA PRO A 106 0.05 -13.21 11.57
C PRO A 106 -0.24 -13.01 10.08
N LEU A 107 -1.46 -13.31 9.68
CA LEU A 107 -2.08 -12.70 8.52
C LEU A 107 -2.91 -11.51 9.01
N CYS A 108 -2.54 -10.31 8.62
CA CYS A 108 -3.25 -9.09 8.96
C CYS A 108 -4.08 -8.64 7.75
N ILE A 109 -5.36 -8.38 7.94
CA ILE A 109 -6.26 -7.85 6.92
C ILE A 109 -6.82 -6.55 7.45
N ALA A 110 -6.76 -5.49 6.65
CA ALA A 110 -7.29 -4.19 7.00
C ALA A 110 -8.25 -3.67 5.95
N GLY A 111 -9.15 -2.82 6.39
CA GLY A 111 -10.02 -2.05 5.53
C GLY A 111 -10.10 -0.61 5.98
N VAL A 112 -10.29 0.29 5.02
CA VAL A 112 -10.39 1.73 5.25
C VAL A 112 -11.54 2.27 4.41
N TYR A 113 -12.41 3.07 5.01
CA TYR A 113 -13.40 3.88 4.32
C TYR A 113 -12.79 5.18 3.88
N THR A 114 -13.04 5.58 2.64
CA THR A 114 -12.74 6.92 2.14
C THR A 114 -13.93 7.50 1.37
N ASP A 115 -13.97 8.82 1.34
CA ASP A 115 -14.78 9.67 0.46
C ASP A 115 -13.87 10.72 -0.16
N ALA A 116 -14.42 11.67 -0.91
CA ALA A 116 -13.63 12.68 -1.61
C ALA A 116 -12.76 13.53 -0.66
N GLU A 117 -13.27 13.91 0.51
CA GLU A 117 -12.55 14.74 1.48
C GLU A 117 -11.41 13.95 2.13
N ILE A 118 -11.69 12.75 2.60
CA ILE A 118 -10.70 11.85 3.20
C ILE A 118 -9.63 11.49 2.18
N THR A 119 -10.01 11.15 0.94
CA THR A 119 -9.07 10.81 -0.15
C THR A 119 -8.10 11.95 -0.42
N ARG A 120 -8.58 13.20 -0.58
CA ARG A 120 -7.71 14.38 -0.76
C ARG A 120 -6.76 14.57 0.42
N HIS A 121 -7.26 14.39 1.65
CA HIS A 121 -6.43 14.49 2.85
C HIS A 121 -5.31 13.45 2.87
N LEU A 122 -5.62 12.19 2.60
CA LEU A 122 -4.66 11.09 2.57
C LEU A 122 -3.63 11.24 1.44
N ILE A 123 -4.04 11.66 0.25
CA ILE A 123 -3.14 11.98 -0.88
C ILE A 123 -2.14 13.08 -0.47
N LYS A 124 -2.63 14.17 0.14
CA LYS A 124 -1.79 15.27 0.62
C LYS A 124 -0.80 14.82 1.70
N ALA A 125 -1.17 13.84 2.51
CA ALA A 125 -0.31 13.22 3.50
C ALA A 125 0.70 12.22 2.92
N GLY A 126 0.65 11.94 1.61
CA GLY A 126 1.57 11.03 0.91
C GLY A 126 1.15 9.56 0.94
N ILE A 127 -0.12 9.26 1.20
CA ILE A 127 -0.66 7.91 1.23
C ILE A 127 -1.15 7.55 -0.18
N MET A 128 -0.21 7.22 -1.07
CA MET A 128 -0.50 6.81 -2.45
C MET A 128 0.31 5.60 -2.94
N ASP A 129 1.38 5.21 -2.25
CA ASP A 129 2.23 4.10 -2.70
C ASP A 129 2.94 3.46 -1.50
N SER A 130 2.21 2.59 -0.80
CA SER A 130 2.72 1.91 0.40
C SER A 130 3.93 1.01 0.11
N LYS A 131 4.09 0.53 -1.14
CA LYS A 131 5.22 -0.33 -1.54
C LYS A 131 6.56 0.41 -1.52
N ARG A 132 6.56 1.73 -1.65
CA ARG A 132 7.77 2.57 -1.53
C ARG A 132 8.19 2.85 -0.10
N VAL A 133 7.31 2.58 0.86
CA VAL A 133 7.62 2.82 2.28
C VAL A 133 8.36 1.61 2.83
N THR A 134 9.68 1.73 3.00
CA THR A 134 10.55 0.60 3.38
C THR A 134 10.76 0.47 4.88
N SER A 135 10.67 1.56 5.65
CA SER A 135 10.98 1.54 7.09
C SER A 135 9.76 1.37 7.98
N ALA A 136 9.90 0.59 9.05
CA ALA A 136 8.87 0.41 10.07
C ALA A 136 8.41 1.74 10.71
N ALA A 137 9.36 2.66 10.95
CA ALA A 137 9.07 3.96 11.52
C ALA A 137 8.19 4.81 10.58
N ALA A 138 8.45 4.78 9.26
CA ALA A 138 7.64 5.49 8.29
C ALA A 138 6.23 4.88 8.18
N ILE A 139 6.09 3.54 8.19
CA ILE A 139 4.79 2.86 8.22
C ILE A 139 3.97 3.30 9.45
N ARG A 140 4.55 3.31 10.65
CA ARG A 140 3.86 3.75 11.86
C ARG A 140 3.45 5.21 11.82
N LYS A 141 4.30 6.08 11.26
CA LYS A 141 3.97 7.49 11.06
C LYS A 141 2.77 7.68 10.13
N LEU A 142 2.74 6.98 9.00
CA LEU A 142 1.62 7.05 8.07
C LEU A 142 0.35 6.43 8.65
N ALA A 143 0.45 5.31 9.36
CA ALA A 143 -0.68 4.69 10.06
C ALA A 143 -1.29 5.63 11.11
N ALA A 144 -0.46 6.38 11.85
CA ALA A 144 -0.94 7.39 12.79
C ALA A 144 -1.72 8.52 12.09
N VAL A 145 -1.24 8.97 10.93
CA VAL A 145 -1.96 9.97 10.10
C VAL A 145 -3.31 9.42 9.63
N ILE A 146 -3.35 8.18 9.10
CA ILE A 146 -4.61 7.54 8.68
C ILE A 146 -5.60 7.51 9.84
N LYS A 147 -5.20 6.97 11.00
CA LYS A 147 -6.05 6.82 12.17
C LYS A 147 -6.56 8.15 12.73
N ALA A 148 -5.80 9.23 12.57
CA ALA A 148 -6.14 10.57 13.03
C ALA A 148 -6.99 11.38 12.01
N THR A 149 -7.22 10.85 10.80
CA THR A 149 -7.96 11.57 9.75
C THR A 149 -9.44 11.70 10.13
N PRO A 150 -10.00 12.92 10.16
CA PRO A 150 -11.41 13.12 10.50
C PRO A 150 -12.35 12.36 9.55
N GLY A 151 -13.40 11.76 10.10
CA GLY A 151 -14.42 11.05 9.33
C GLY A 151 -14.03 9.68 8.79
N ILE A 152 -12.77 9.29 8.91
CA ILE A 152 -12.30 7.97 8.50
C ILE A 152 -12.94 6.87 9.34
N ALA A 153 -13.23 5.72 8.71
CA ALA A 153 -13.51 4.47 9.41
C ALA A 153 -12.51 3.41 8.96
N PHE A 154 -12.06 2.58 9.86
CA PHE A 154 -11.14 1.48 9.54
C PHE A 154 -11.37 0.31 10.48
N ASP A 155 -11.00 -0.88 10.00
CA ASP A 155 -10.92 -2.08 10.82
C ASP A 155 -9.68 -2.88 10.45
N VAL A 156 -9.07 -3.56 11.44
CA VAL A 156 -7.87 -4.37 11.26
C VAL A 156 -7.98 -5.66 12.05
N ILE A 157 -8.09 -6.77 11.36
CA ILE A 157 -8.01 -8.09 11.98
C ILE A 157 -6.59 -8.67 11.84
N ALA A 158 -6.11 -9.31 12.89
CA ALA A 158 -4.83 -10.03 12.89
C ALA A 158 -5.07 -11.50 13.27
N LEU A 159 -4.99 -12.38 12.29
CA LEU A 159 -5.01 -13.81 12.51
C LEU A 159 -3.62 -14.25 12.97
N ARG A 160 -3.42 -14.27 14.30
CA ARG A 160 -2.17 -14.75 14.91
C ARG A 160 -1.91 -16.19 14.50
N PRO A 161 -0.66 -16.68 14.54
CA PRO A 161 -0.33 -18.01 14.03
C PRO A 161 -1.23 -19.14 14.53
N GLU A 162 -1.57 -19.17 15.82
CA GLU A 162 -2.46 -20.18 16.37
C GLU A 162 -3.83 -20.15 15.68
N LYS A 163 -4.46 -18.97 15.64
CA LYS A 163 -5.77 -18.80 15.00
C LYS A 163 -5.72 -18.99 13.50
N TYR A 164 -4.63 -18.57 12.87
CA TYR A 164 -4.38 -18.82 11.46
C TYR A 164 -4.37 -20.32 11.16
N ASN A 165 -3.63 -21.11 11.93
CA ASN A 165 -3.51 -22.57 11.75
C ASN A 165 -4.85 -23.30 11.96
N GLU A 166 -5.65 -22.93 12.97
CA GLU A 166 -7.01 -23.43 13.16
C GLU A 166 -7.91 -23.15 11.95
N LEU A 167 -7.92 -21.90 11.49
CA LEU A 167 -8.74 -21.50 10.34
C LEU A 167 -8.26 -22.17 9.06
N TYR A 168 -6.94 -22.28 8.87
CA TYR A 168 -6.39 -22.95 7.70
C TYR A 168 -6.77 -24.45 7.67
N ALA A 169 -6.76 -25.12 8.81
CA ALA A 169 -7.23 -26.50 8.92
C ALA A 169 -8.72 -26.67 8.54
N THR A 170 -9.54 -25.64 8.83
CA THR A 170 -10.97 -25.61 8.47
C THR A 170 -11.18 -25.30 6.98
N PHE A 171 -10.55 -24.23 6.49
CA PHE A 171 -10.73 -23.78 5.10
C PHE A 171 -9.98 -24.64 4.09
N LYS A 172 -8.83 -25.21 4.47
CA LYS A 172 -7.89 -25.95 3.61
C LYS A 172 -7.51 -25.25 2.32
N ASN A 173 -7.71 -23.93 2.28
CA ASN A 173 -7.48 -23.09 1.11
C ASN A 173 -7.27 -21.63 1.56
N LEU A 174 -6.09 -21.10 1.27
CA LEU A 174 -5.72 -19.74 1.67
C LEU A 174 -6.65 -18.67 1.06
N ASN A 175 -7.04 -18.84 -0.21
CA ASN A 175 -7.90 -17.84 -0.87
C ASN A 175 -9.30 -17.79 -0.24
N ARG A 176 -9.84 -18.93 0.19
CA ARG A 176 -11.11 -18.96 0.93
C ARG A 176 -11.00 -18.30 2.30
N MET A 177 -9.88 -18.52 2.99
CA MET A 177 -9.62 -17.89 4.29
C MET A 177 -9.41 -16.37 4.14
N LEU A 178 -8.68 -15.93 3.12
CA LEU A 178 -8.55 -14.50 2.77
C LEU A 178 -9.92 -13.89 2.47
N ALA A 179 -10.74 -14.52 1.63
CA ALA A 179 -12.08 -14.01 1.31
C ALA A 179 -12.97 -13.90 2.55
N TRP A 180 -12.90 -14.86 3.48
CA TRP A 180 -13.58 -14.76 4.77
C TRP A 180 -13.08 -13.57 5.58
N GLY A 181 -11.76 -13.36 5.64
CA GLY A 181 -11.16 -12.24 6.37
C GLY A 181 -11.52 -10.89 5.78
N HIS A 182 -11.42 -10.73 4.45
CA HIS A 182 -11.85 -9.51 3.74
C HIS A 182 -13.34 -9.23 3.98
N ALA A 183 -14.21 -10.25 3.84
CA ALA A 183 -15.63 -10.09 4.11
C ALA A 183 -15.91 -9.73 5.57
N THR A 184 -15.08 -10.18 6.53
CA THR A 184 -15.23 -9.83 7.94
C THR A 184 -14.90 -8.35 8.19
N VAL A 185 -13.83 -7.86 7.59
CA VAL A 185 -13.45 -6.43 7.67
C VAL A 185 -14.50 -5.55 6.97
N ILE A 186 -15.00 -5.96 5.79
CA ILE A 186 -16.05 -5.23 5.07
C ILE A 186 -17.35 -5.19 5.90
N ASP A 187 -17.72 -6.28 6.58
CA ASP A 187 -18.88 -6.36 7.45
C ASP A 187 -18.79 -5.33 8.60
N GLU A 188 -17.65 -5.23 9.23
CA GLU A 188 -17.40 -4.26 10.30
C GLU A 188 -17.45 -2.82 9.79
N LEU A 189 -16.84 -2.55 8.63
CA LEU A 189 -16.88 -1.23 8.00
C LEU A 189 -18.31 -0.86 7.55
N ALA A 190 -19.07 -1.81 7.04
CA ALA A 190 -20.47 -1.57 6.64
C ALA A 190 -21.38 -1.22 7.83
N ARG A 191 -21.07 -1.71 9.03
CA ARG A 191 -21.78 -1.28 10.27
C ARG A 191 -21.44 0.16 10.65
N GLN A 192 -20.19 0.58 10.43
CA GLN A 192 -19.73 1.94 10.74
C GLN A 192 -20.18 2.95 9.67
N LYS A 193 -20.26 2.53 8.41
CA LYS A 193 -20.62 3.34 7.23
C LYS A 193 -21.65 2.60 6.37
N PRO A 194 -22.90 2.50 6.83
CA PRO A 194 -23.94 1.66 6.19
C PRO A 194 -24.33 2.12 4.77
N ASP A 195 -24.14 3.39 4.46
CA ASP A 195 -24.48 3.97 3.15
C ASP A 195 -23.32 3.84 2.12
N CYS A 196 -22.22 3.19 2.49
CA CYS A 196 -21.08 3.01 1.57
C CYS A 196 -21.46 2.02 0.44
N PRO A 197 -21.43 2.45 -0.85
CA PRO A 197 -22.01 1.67 -1.93
C PRO A 197 -21.10 0.54 -2.44
N ARG A 198 -19.79 0.59 -2.17
CA ARG A 198 -18.83 -0.35 -2.80
C ARG A 198 -17.61 -0.64 -1.94
N ALA A 199 -16.95 -1.74 -2.27
CA ALA A 199 -15.61 -2.08 -1.78
C ALA A 199 -14.66 -2.38 -2.95
N LEU A 200 -13.39 -2.00 -2.79
CA LEU A 200 -12.29 -2.31 -3.68
C LEU A 200 -11.23 -3.12 -2.91
N SER A 201 -10.84 -4.25 -3.47
CA SER A 201 -9.80 -5.12 -2.92
C SER A 201 -8.70 -5.34 -3.95
N ASP A 202 -7.44 -5.48 -3.49
CA ASP A 202 -6.41 -6.05 -4.36
C ASP A 202 -6.77 -7.49 -4.74
N GLN A 203 -6.48 -7.88 -5.99
CA GLN A 203 -6.90 -9.17 -6.52
C GLN A 203 -6.01 -10.30 -5.99
N PHE A 204 -6.49 -11.06 -5.04
CA PHE A 204 -5.81 -12.25 -4.50
C PHE A 204 -6.39 -13.58 -5.01
N ALA A 205 -7.60 -13.57 -5.56
CA ALA A 205 -8.32 -14.76 -6.05
C ALA A 205 -9.32 -14.36 -7.14
N ARG A 206 -10.06 -15.37 -7.65
CA ARG A 206 -11.20 -15.12 -8.53
C ARG A 206 -12.28 -14.35 -7.78
N ALA A 207 -12.96 -13.43 -8.47
CA ALA A 207 -13.96 -12.55 -7.87
C ALA A 207 -15.12 -13.29 -7.17
N ASP A 208 -15.51 -14.45 -7.69
CA ASP A 208 -16.58 -15.28 -7.14
C ASP A 208 -16.32 -15.76 -5.71
N VAL A 209 -15.04 -15.93 -5.33
CA VAL A 209 -14.66 -16.41 -4.00
C VAL A 209 -15.00 -15.36 -2.92
N LEU A 210 -14.64 -14.10 -3.14
CA LEU A 210 -14.94 -13.02 -2.20
C LEU A 210 -16.43 -12.64 -2.24
N GLN A 211 -17.05 -12.61 -3.42
CA GLN A 211 -18.51 -12.39 -3.54
C GLN A 211 -19.32 -13.43 -2.76
N THR A 212 -18.90 -14.70 -2.81
CA THR A 212 -19.54 -15.78 -2.03
C THR A 212 -19.41 -15.55 -0.53
N ALA A 213 -18.24 -15.06 -0.07
CA ALA A 213 -18.03 -14.75 1.34
C ALA A 213 -18.90 -13.56 1.81
N LEU A 214 -19.07 -12.52 1.00
CA LEU A 214 -19.96 -11.39 1.27
C LEU A 214 -21.42 -11.81 1.33
N LYS A 215 -21.89 -12.63 0.38
CA LYS A 215 -23.26 -13.17 0.38
C LYS A 215 -23.59 -13.95 1.66
N LYS A 216 -22.64 -14.75 2.17
CA LYS A 216 -22.80 -15.49 3.43
C LYS A 216 -22.98 -14.58 4.65
N LYS A 217 -22.53 -13.35 4.57
CA LYS A 217 -22.68 -12.32 5.62
C LYS A 217 -23.86 -11.36 5.36
N ASN A 218 -24.65 -11.61 4.30
CA ASN A 218 -25.76 -10.74 3.85
C ASN A 218 -25.30 -9.30 3.52
N ILE A 219 -24.06 -9.14 3.07
CA ILE A 219 -23.51 -7.84 2.66
C ILE A 219 -23.85 -7.60 1.20
N CYS A 220 -24.59 -6.52 0.94
CA CYS A 220 -25.04 -6.12 -0.39
C CYS A 220 -24.34 -4.80 -0.77
N LEU A 221 -23.18 -4.89 -1.41
CA LEU A 221 -22.45 -3.75 -1.98
C LEU A 221 -21.77 -4.17 -3.28
N LYS A 222 -21.41 -3.19 -4.11
CA LYS A 222 -20.62 -3.45 -5.32
C LYS A 222 -19.20 -3.82 -4.89
N LEU A 223 -18.73 -5.00 -5.32
CA LEU A 223 -17.36 -5.44 -5.09
C LEU A 223 -16.56 -5.30 -6.38
N ASP A 224 -15.51 -4.52 -6.34
CA ASP A 224 -14.50 -4.41 -7.38
C ASP A 224 -13.19 -5.07 -6.90
N GLN A 225 -12.52 -5.81 -7.80
CA GLN A 225 -11.17 -6.33 -7.57
C GLN A 225 -10.26 -5.87 -8.70
N ARG A 226 -9.13 -5.28 -8.36
CA ARG A 226 -8.16 -4.79 -9.35
C ARG A 226 -6.77 -5.34 -9.05
N THR A 227 -6.04 -5.75 -10.08
CA THR A 227 -4.60 -5.94 -9.98
C THR A 227 -3.94 -4.59 -9.76
N LYS A 228 -3.00 -4.50 -8.82
CA LYS A 228 -2.40 -3.23 -8.37
C LYS A 228 -3.43 -2.30 -7.72
N GLY A 229 -4.29 -2.87 -6.88
CA GLY A 229 -5.29 -2.12 -6.10
C GLY A 229 -4.68 -1.01 -5.25
N GLU A 230 -3.40 -1.12 -4.88
CA GLU A 230 -2.66 -0.11 -4.12
C GLU A 230 -2.51 1.26 -4.81
N SER A 231 -2.87 1.38 -6.10
CA SER A 231 -3.00 2.70 -6.75
C SER A 231 -4.18 3.50 -6.21
N ASP A 232 -5.16 2.84 -5.61
CA ASP A 232 -6.28 3.45 -4.91
C ASP A 232 -5.86 3.85 -3.48
N THR A 233 -6.25 5.05 -3.06
CA THR A 233 -5.84 5.61 -1.75
C THR A 233 -6.41 4.85 -0.57
N ALA A 234 -7.65 4.35 -0.67
CA ALA A 234 -8.26 3.56 0.39
C ALA A 234 -7.55 2.20 0.56
N VAL A 235 -7.23 1.53 -0.56
CA VAL A 235 -6.46 0.28 -0.56
C VAL A 235 -5.04 0.51 -0.05
N ALA A 236 -4.37 1.60 -0.48
CA ALA A 236 -3.04 1.96 0.03
C ALA A 236 -3.04 2.23 1.54
N ALA A 237 -4.07 2.91 2.05
CA ALA A 237 -4.25 3.13 3.49
C ALA A 237 -4.49 1.82 4.25
N ALA A 238 -5.31 0.91 3.71
CA ALA A 238 -5.52 -0.43 4.27
C ALA A 238 -4.22 -1.24 4.32
N SER A 239 -3.41 -1.20 3.24
CA SER A 239 -2.09 -1.85 3.16
C SER A 239 -1.16 -1.36 4.28
N ILE A 240 -1.12 -0.05 4.52
CA ILE A 240 -0.31 0.55 5.59
C ILE A 240 -0.77 0.06 6.98
N LEU A 241 -2.08 0.05 7.24
CA LEU A 241 -2.61 -0.41 8.54
C LEU A 241 -2.37 -1.91 8.76
N ALA A 242 -2.57 -2.75 7.74
CA ALA A 242 -2.28 -4.17 7.82
C ALA A 242 -0.79 -4.43 8.09
N ARG A 243 0.09 -3.66 7.42
CA ARG A 243 1.53 -3.77 7.58
C ARG A 243 2.02 -3.26 8.94
N GLU A 244 1.48 -2.16 9.44
CA GLU A 244 1.75 -1.70 10.82
C GLU A 244 1.44 -2.81 11.83
N ARG A 245 0.25 -3.40 11.73
CA ARG A 245 -0.18 -4.47 12.64
C ARG A 245 0.72 -5.70 12.57
N PHE A 246 1.16 -6.05 11.37
CA PHE A 246 2.12 -7.14 11.15
C PHE A 246 3.48 -6.84 11.78
N ILE A 247 4.04 -5.65 11.56
CA ILE A 247 5.32 -5.21 12.10
C ILE A 247 5.29 -5.21 13.63
N ASP A 248 4.24 -4.70 14.24
CA ASP A 248 4.10 -4.66 15.71
C ASP A 248 4.10 -6.07 16.32
N TRP A 249 3.45 -7.02 15.65
CA TRP A 249 3.49 -8.40 16.08
C TRP A 249 4.89 -9.00 15.92
N MET A 250 5.58 -8.76 14.80
CA MET A 250 6.93 -9.26 14.54
C MET A 250 7.95 -8.71 15.55
N ASP A 251 7.84 -7.44 15.92
CA ASP A 251 8.68 -6.84 16.96
C ASP A 251 8.46 -7.50 18.34
N ALA A 252 7.20 -7.76 18.68
CA ALA A 252 6.86 -8.46 19.94
C ALA A 252 7.36 -9.92 19.91
N ALA A 253 7.24 -10.61 18.77
CA ALA A 253 7.72 -11.97 18.59
C ALA A 253 9.25 -12.05 18.68
N THR A 254 9.97 -11.11 18.05
CA THR A 254 11.43 -10.97 18.16
C THR A 254 11.89 -10.79 19.61
N LYS A 255 11.22 -9.92 20.38
CA LYS A 255 11.50 -9.77 21.81
C LYS A 255 11.26 -11.06 22.58
N LYS A 256 10.17 -11.76 22.31
CA LYS A 256 9.81 -13.01 22.95
C LYS A 256 10.78 -14.15 22.62
N ALA A 257 11.24 -14.22 21.38
CA ALA A 257 12.19 -15.22 20.91
C ALA A 257 13.63 -14.97 21.41
N GLY A 258 13.99 -13.74 21.80
CA GLY A 258 15.34 -13.35 22.20
C GLY A 258 16.32 -13.20 21.03
N PHE A 259 15.82 -13.26 19.79
CA PHE A 259 16.59 -13.01 18.58
C PHE A 259 15.65 -12.53 17.46
N THR A 260 16.22 -11.90 16.42
CA THR A 260 15.45 -11.36 15.30
C THR A 260 14.74 -12.47 14.53
N ILE A 261 13.41 -12.37 14.41
CA ILE A 261 12.60 -13.24 13.56
C ILE A 261 12.59 -12.67 12.14
N PRO A 262 13.16 -13.38 11.14
CA PRO A 262 13.24 -12.90 9.77
C PRO A 262 11.90 -13.01 9.04
N LEU A 263 11.74 -12.17 7.99
CA LEU A 263 10.57 -12.14 7.10
C LEU A 263 10.73 -13.12 5.92
N GLY A 264 9.61 -13.45 5.27
CA GLY A 264 9.59 -14.32 4.10
C GLY A 264 9.66 -15.80 4.45
N CYS A 265 10.35 -16.58 3.58
CA CYS A 265 10.51 -18.04 3.70
C CYS A 265 11.89 -18.52 3.18
N SER A 266 12.93 -17.68 3.35
CA SER A 266 14.32 -17.98 2.95
C SER A 266 15.01 -18.99 3.89
N SER A 267 16.26 -19.35 3.58
CA SER A 267 17.09 -20.18 4.46
C SER A 267 17.26 -19.59 5.87
N GLN A 268 17.37 -18.27 5.98
CA GLN A 268 17.44 -17.58 7.28
C GLN A 268 16.16 -17.82 8.13
N VAL A 269 14.99 -17.94 7.48
CA VAL A 269 13.73 -18.25 8.15
C VAL A 269 13.74 -19.70 8.64
N VAL A 270 14.28 -20.63 7.85
CA VAL A 270 14.44 -22.04 8.25
C VAL A 270 15.38 -22.14 9.46
N ASP A 271 16.51 -21.44 9.44
CA ASP A 271 17.48 -21.43 10.54
C ASP A 271 16.89 -20.85 11.83
N ALA A 272 16.13 -19.74 11.71
CA ALA A 272 15.39 -19.17 12.83
C ALA A 272 14.34 -20.15 13.38
N GLY A 273 13.64 -20.87 12.51
CA GLY A 273 12.68 -21.92 12.92
C GLY A 273 13.36 -23.06 13.68
N LYS A 274 14.48 -23.58 13.16
CA LYS A 274 15.29 -24.60 13.85
C LYS A 274 15.77 -24.13 15.21
N LYS A 275 16.22 -22.87 15.31
CA LYS A 275 16.64 -22.26 16.59
C LYS A 275 15.49 -22.20 17.60
N LEU A 276 14.28 -21.80 17.16
CA LEU A 276 13.10 -21.80 18.03
C LEU A 276 12.74 -23.22 18.53
N VAL A 277 12.74 -24.19 17.62
CA VAL A 277 12.44 -25.58 17.94
C VAL A 277 13.47 -26.17 18.91
N ALA A 278 14.75 -25.92 18.69
CA ALA A 278 15.83 -26.39 19.59
C ALA A 278 15.70 -25.79 21.00
N ALA A 279 15.23 -24.56 21.11
CA ALA A 279 15.09 -23.88 22.41
C ALA A 279 13.79 -24.24 23.17
N HIS A 280 12.70 -24.56 22.46
CA HIS A 280 11.36 -24.64 23.04
C HIS A 280 10.51 -25.84 22.63
N GLY A 281 11.06 -26.78 21.83
CA GLY A 281 10.33 -27.91 21.26
C GLY A 281 9.52 -27.54 20.01
N SER A 282 9.08 -28.54 19.23
CA SER A 282 8.40 -28.34 17.93
C SER A 282 7.05 -27.62 18.02
N GLU A 283 6.32 -27.79 19.14
CA GLU A 283 5.02 -27.16 19.35
C GLU A 283 5.07 -25.63 19.37
N VAL A 284 6.26 -25.04 19.63
CA VAL A 284 6.42 -23.57 19.63
C VAL A 284 6.13 -22.97 18.27
N LEU A 285 6.36 -23.71 17.17
CA LEU A 285 6.12 -23.23 15.82
C LEU A 285 4.67 -22.80 15.62
N GLY A 286 3.70 -23.51 16.18
CA GLY A 286 2.29 -23.15 16.10
C GLY A 286 1.97 -21.76 16.67
N LYS A 287 2.82 -21.23 17.58
CA LYS A 287 2.68 -19.89 18.18
C LYS A 287 3.38 -18.80 17.40
N PHE A 288 4.28 -19.14 16.46
CA PHE A 288 5.09 -18.19 15.72
C PHE A 288 4.87 -18.27 14.20
N ALA A 289 4.43 -19.39 13.66
CA ALA A 289 4.48 -19.69 12.24
C ALA A 289 3.17 -20.24 11.68
N LYS A 290 3.01 -20.08 10.35
CA LYS A 290 1.93 -20.63 9.53
C LYS A 290 2.34 -22.03 9.06
N LEU A 291 1.85 -23.06 9.73
CA LEU A 291 2.33 -24.46 9.60
C LEU A 291 2.09 -25.09 8.22
N HIS A 292 1.21 -24.54 7.38
CA HIS A 292 0.97 -25.06 6.01
C HIS A 292 2.10 -24.74 5.02
N PHE A 293 3.07 -23.86 5.39
CA PHE A 293 4.23 -23.58 4.55
C PHE A 293 5.17 -24.78 4.47
N LYS A 294 5.76 -25.01 3.29
CA LYS A 294 6.81 -26.02 3.10
C LYS A 294 8.01 -25.82 4.05
N THR A 295 8.22 -24.61 4.51
CA THR A 295 9.22 -24.25 5.52
C THR A 295 9.05 -25.03 6.81
N THR A 296 7.83 -25.41 7.20
CA THR A 296 7.57 -26.24 8.38
C THR A 296 8.32 -27.56 8.28
N GLN A 297 8.20 -28.26 7.16
CA GLN A 297 8.92 -29.53 6.92
C GLN A 297 10.44 -29.34 6.95
N GLN A 298 10.96 -28.22 6.40
CA GLN A 298 12.38 -27.92 6.41
C GLN A 298 12.93 -27.66 7.83
N VAL A 299 12.08 -27.15 8.71
CA VAL A 299 12.42 -26.87 10.11
C VAL A 299 12.32 -28.11 10.99
N THR A 300 11.27 -28.90 10.87
CA THR A 300 10.98 -30.05 11.75
C THR A 300 11.51 -31.38 11.20
N GLY A 301 11.72 -31.48 9.89
CA GLY A 301 12.02 -32.75 9.22
C GLY A 301 10.78 -33.67 9.04
N GLU A 302 9.58 -33.21 9.46
CA GLU A 302 8.33 -33.97 9.40
C GLU A 302 7.38 -33.40 8.34
N LEU A 303 6.59 -34.30 7.71
CA LEU A 303 5.48 -33.92 6.84
C LEU A 303 4.23 -33.65 7.73
N PHE A 304 3.70 -32.42 7.62
CA PHE A 304 2.42 -32.03 8.26
C PHE A 304 1.27 -32.03 7.27
#